data_afbf031c4d71e8fd3c48e45804b1b7d7
#
_entry.id   afbf031c4d71e8fd3c48e45804b1b7d7
#
_cell.length_a   1.000
_cell.length_b   1.000
_cell.length_c   1.000
_cell.angle_alpha   90.00
_cell.angle_beta   90.00
_cell.angle_gamma   90.00
#
_symmetry.space_group_name_H-M   'P 1'
#
loop_
_entity.id
_entity.type
_entity.pdbx_description
1 polymer ?
#
loop_
_entity_poly.entity_id
_entity_poly.type
_entity_poly.pdbx_seq_one_letter_code
_entity_poly.pdbx_strand_id
1 'polypeptide(L)'
;LNGLNRKLISALIPALCVAVASCSDDAAPIIPPGDQVSAVEAAFGDAVDLENLPNYADQPAPRYIRKNNAGGSPITDAGATLGRVLFYDKALSVDNTVSCASCHQQALAFSDDDRAAIGVAGTTERHSMRLVNVQFAEESRMFWDERAADLEDQMAQPIQDHVEMGFSGADGDPALADLLDKLEAIDYYRELFTLVYGDTEVTEARLLDALAQFVRSIRSFDSKYDEGRRQAPDDRAPFVNFTEQENLGKQLFVLPPNLDARNIRLGGGLGCAGCHRPPEFDIDPEMQNNGHITTIAGTGFDLSVTRAPTLRNVVRADGTGNGGLMHTGDLDLDGVLDHYNGISLDGNTNLDPRLNPQGILMQLQLTNEEREAVKAFLRTLAGDAVYTDPKWSDPFSSP
;
A
#
# COMPACT_ATOMS: atom_id res chain seq x y z
N LEU A 1 23.77 -63.59 75.35
CA LEU A 1 23.52 -65.00 75.68
C LEU A 1 22.81 -65.70 74.53
N ASN A 2 23.53 -66.63 73.91
CA ASN A 2 23.15 -67.88 73.25
C ASN A 2 22.01 -67.83 72.22
N GLY A 3 22.13 -68.43 71.08
CA GLY A 3 22.99 -69.49 70.53
C GLY A 3 22.26 -70.12 69.35
N LEU A 4 23.05 -70.56 68.41
CA LEU A 4 22.93 -71.64 67.42
C LEU A 4 21.53 -72.21 67.08
N ASN A 5 21.18 -72.37 65.83
CA ASN A 5 21.38 -73.61 65.08
C ASN A 5 20.99 -73.55 63.60
N ARG A 6 21.81 -74.21 62.79
CA ARG A 6 21.67 -74.57 61.42
C ARG A 6 20.51 -75.51 61.12
N LYS A 7 19.85 -75.36 60.00
CA LYS A 7 19.46 -76.48 59.12
C LYS A 7 19.36 -76.05 57.62
N LEU A 8 20.14 -76.73 56.81
CA LEU A 8 20.02 -76.75 55.36
C LEU A 8 18.75 -77.52 54.96
N ILE A 9 18.02 -76.97 54.04
CA ILE A 9 17.12 -77.73 53.15
C ILE A 9 17.25 -77.23 51.73
N SER A 10 17.74 -78.09 50.83
CA SER A 10 17.73 -77.90 49.40
C SER A 10 16.29 -77.99 48.86
N ALA A 11 15.92 -77.06 48.02
CA ALA A 11 14.70 -77.17 47.19
C ALA A 11 14.94 -76.57 45.78
N LEU A 12 14.55 -77.36 44.83
CA LEU A 12 14.63 -77.17 43.41
C LEU A 12 14.05 -75.79 42.89
N ILE A 13 14.77 -75.22 41.99
CA ILE A 13 14.32 -74.06 41.24
C ILE A 13 13.66 -74.50 39.90
N PRO A 14 12.42 -74.19 39.61
CA PRO A 14 11.92 -74.23 38.19
C PRO A 14 12.34 -72.97 37.45
N ALA A 15 12.94 -73.15 36.28
CA ALA A 15 13.29 -72.08 35.32
C ALA A 15 12.02 -71.47 34.71
N LEU A 16 11.78 -70.21 35.08
CA LEU A 16 10.73 -69.43 34.44
C LEU A 16 11.38 -68.56 33.28
N CYS A 17 11.09 -69.00 32.07
CA CYS A 17 11.42 -68.14 30.87
C CYS A 17 10.60 -66.90 30.92
N VAL A 18 11.24 -65.74 31.22
CA VAL A 18 10.69 -64.40 30.99
C VAL A 18 11.01 -64.03 29.54
N ALA A 19 9.97 -63.97 28.69
CA ALA A 19 10.08 -63.36 27.40
C ALA A 19 10.21 -61.83 27.57
N VAL A 20 11.38 -61.30 27.32
CA VAL A 20 11.60 -59.83 27.23
C VAL A 20 11.00 -59.37 25.90
N ALA A 21 9.80 -58.76 25.95
CA ALA A 21 9.28 -57.97 24.84
C ALA A 21 10.15 -56.73 24.69
N SER A 22 10.95 -56.71 23.61
CA SER A 22 11.68 -55.50 23.19
C SER A 22 10.64 -54.51 22.64
N CYS A 23 10.25 -53.55 23.48
CA CYS A 23 9.64 -52.31 22.96
C CYS A 23 10.76 -51.56 22.24
N SER A 24 10.73 -51.53 20.92
CA SER A 24 11.44 -50.51 20.16
C SER A 24 10.74 -49.16 20.42
N ASP A 25 11.31 -48.36 21.33
CA ASP A 25 11.04 -46.93 21.35
C ASP A 25 11.63 -46.34 20.05
N ASP A 26 10.79 -46.24 19.02
CA ASP A 26 11.02 -45.31 17.93
C ASP A 26 10.83 -43.88 18.47
N ALA A 27 11.75 -43.46 19.32
CA ALA A 27 11.89 -42.03 19.62
C ALA A 27 12.35 -41.35 18.30
N ALA A 28 11.51 -40.51 17.79
CA ALA A 28 11.92 -39.61 16.66
C ALA A 28 13.28 -38.98 17.00
N PRO A 29 14.19 -38.85 16.06
CA PRO A 29 15.51 -38.26 16.30
C PRO A 29 15.31 -36.89 16.95
N ILE A 30 15.88 -36.69 18.14
CA ILE A 30 15.97 -35.37 18.78
C ILE A 30 16.95 -34.58 17.91
N ILE A 31 16.44 -33.68 17.04
CA ILE A 31 17.24 -32.74 16.30
C ILE A 31 17.83 -31.75 17.31
N PRO A 32 19.18 -31.57 17.35
CA PRO A 32 19.81 -30.59 18.24
C PRO A 32 19.23 -29.18 17.98
N PRO A 33 19.16 -28.29 18.99
CA PRO A 33 18.58 -26.94 18.83
C PRO A 33 19.27 -26.01 17.83
N GLY A 34 20.32 -26.47 17.13
CA GLY A 34 21.08 -25.72 16.12
C GLY A 34 20.75 -26.05 14.67
N ASP A 35 19.93 -27.07 14.38
CA ASP A 35 19.65 -27.55 13.02
C ASP A 35 18.16 -27.37 12.60
N GLN A 36 17.38 -26.64 13.36
CA GLN A 36 16.00 -26.31 12.93
C GLN A 36 16.05 -25.06 12.03
N VAL A 37 15.70 -25.24 10.76
CA VAL A 37 15.43 -24.14 9.83
C VAL A 37 14.30 -23.31 10.43
N SER A 38 14.45 -21.99 10.50
CA SER A 38 13.41 -21.10 11.01
C SER A 38 12.13 -21.22 10.15
N ALA A 39 10.96 -20.97 10.74
CA ALA A 39 9.72 -21.03 9.97
C ALA A 39 9.65 -19.95 8.89
N VAL A 40 10.31 -18.81 9.12
CA VAL A 40 10.46 -17.74 8.11
C VAL A 40 11.37 -18.19 6.97
N GLU A 41 12.54 -18.78 7.26
CA GLU A 41 13.43 -19.32 6.24
C GLU A 41 12.75 -20.46 5.45
N ALA A 42 12.01 -21.33 6.12
CA ALA A 42 11.27 -22.41 5.47
C ALA A 42 10.15 -21.91 4.53
N ALA A 43 9.51 -20.77 4.87
CA ALA A 43 8.41 -20.20 4.11
C ALA A 43 8.87 -19.32 2.96
N PHE A 44 9.96 -18.57 3.13
CA PHE A 44 10.34 -17.47 2.23
C PHE A 44 11.75 -17.62 1.65
N GLY A 45 12.60 -18.54 2.16
CA GLY A 45 14.01 -18.64 1.77
C GLY A 45 14.71 -17.29 1.89
N ASP A 46 15.48 -16.92 0.87
CA ASP A 46 16.24 -15.66 0.82
C ASP A 46 15.34 -14.40 0.63
N ALA A 47 14.04 -14.57 0.37
CA ALA A 47 13.14 -13.43 0.17
C ALA A 47 12.86 -12.67 1.49
N VAL A 48 13.02 -13.32 2.65
CA VAL A 48 12.94 -12.70 3.98
C VAL A 48 14.11 -13.22 4.82
N ASP A 49 15.20 -12.46 4.85
CA ASP A 49 16.39 -12.74 5.66
C ASP A 49 16.30 -11.95 6.97
N LEU A 50 16.08 -12.66 8.09
CA LEU A 50 15.92 -12.03 9.41
C LEU A 50 17.24 -11.49 9.98
N GLU A 51 18.40 -11.94 9.47
CA GLU A 51 19.71 -11.45 9.89
C GLU A 51 20.11 -10.17 9.13
N ASN A 52 19.59 -9.99 7.89
CA ASN A 52 19.91 -8.86 7.03
C ASN A 52 18.64 -8.21 6.48
N LEU A 53 17.86 -7.58 7.36
CA LEU A 53 16.61 -6.91 6.96
C LEU A 53 16.85 -5.79 5.94
N PRO A 54 15.96 -5.61 4.96
CA PRO A 54 16.02 -4.46 4.05
C PRO A 54 15.91 -3.13 4.82
N ASN A 55 16.61 -2.12 4.36
CA ASN A 55 16.51 -0.77 4.93
C ASN A 55 15.20 -0.09 4.51
N TYR A 56 14.24 -0.03 5.41
CA TYR A 56 13.00 0.74 5.30
C TYR A 56 13.03 2.02 6.16
N ALA A 57 13.68 1.97 7.33
CA ALA A 57 13.70 3.06 8.29
C ALA A 57 14.48 4.28 7.80
N ASP A 58 15.70 4.05 7.31
CA ASP A 58 16.65 5.12 6.94
C ASP A 58 16.66 5.41 5.44
N GLN A 59 15.55 5.19 4.73
CA GLN A 59 15.44 5.55 3.33
C GLN A 59 15.52 7.08 3.17
N PRO A 60 16.40 7.59 2.28
CA PRO A 60 16.56 9.03 2.12
C PRO A 60 15.33 9.66 1.47
N ALA A 61 14.82 10.73 2.06
CA ALA A 61 13.88 11.64 1.41
C ALA A 61 14.64 12.91 0.95
N PRO A 62 14.30 13.46 -0.24
CA PRO A 62 14.90 14.71 -0.68
C PRO A 62 14.62 15.87 0.29
N ARG A 63 15.59 16.78 0.45
CA ARG A 63 15.47 17.90 1.41
C ARG A 63 14.30 18.86 1.13
N TYR A 64 13.78 18.86 -0.07
CA TYR A 64 12.63 19.68 -0.45
C TYR A 64 11.29 19.02 -0.08
N ILE A 65 11.25 17.72 0.22
CA ILE A 65 10.08 17.04 0.80
C ILE A 65 10.00 17.41 2.27
N ARG A 66 8.87 17.92 2.70
CA ARG A 66 8.67 18.42 4.07
C ARG A 66 7.42 17.90 4.76
N LYS A 67 6.47 17.40 3.99
CA LYS A 67 5.24 16.82 4.51
C LYS A 67 5.52 15.45 5.09
N ASN A 68 4.86 15.10 6.18
CA ASN A 68 4.96 13.79 6.81
C ASN A 68 3.73 13.59 7.71
N ASN A 69 2.89 12.64 7.36
CA ASN A 69 1.67 12.31 8.09
C ASN A 69 1.83 11.08 9.01
N ALA A 70 3.04 10.63 9.27
CA ALA A 70 3.28 9.43 10.10
C ALA A 70 2.89 9.58 11.58
N GLY A 71 2.49 10.79 12.01
CA GLY A 71 1.91 10.98 13.35
C GLY A 71 2.82 10.63 14.55
N GLY A 72 4.11 10.36 14.31
CA GLY A 72 5.05 9.89 15.33
C GLY A 72 5.25 8.37 15.36
N SER A 73 4.58 7.61 14.51
CA SER A 73 4.83 6.16 14.32
C SER A 73 6.05 5.96 13.41
N PRO A 74 7.22 5.58 13.94
CA PRO A 74 8.42 5.41 13.13
C PRO A 74 8.31 4.14 12.28
N ILE A 75 8.90 4.18 11.09
CA ILE A 75 9.16 2.96 10.32
C ILE A 75 10.38 2.28 10.94
N THR A 76 10.28 0.98 11.20
CA THR A 76 11.41 0.12 11.56
C THR A 76 11.63 -0.92 10.47
N ASP A 77 12.87 -1.40 10.31
CA ASP A 77 13.15 -2.44 9.31
C ASP A 77 12.40 -3.74 9.61
N ALA A 78 12.32 -4.11 10.87
CA ALA A 78 11.58 -5.30 11.31
C ALA A 78 10.06 -5.14 11.13
N GLY A 79 9.47 -4.01 11.55
CA GLY A 79 8.04 -3.74 11.41
C GLY A 79 7.60 -3.70 9.95
N ALA A 80 8.36 -3.02 9.09
CA ALA A 80 8.06 -2.97 7.66
C ALA A 80 8.28 -4.33 6.96
N THR A 81 9.21 -5.17 7.44
CA THR A 81 9.39 -6.56 6.94
C THR A 81 8.17 -7.41 7.28
N LEU A 82 7.68 -7.36 8.54
CA LEU A 82 6.42 -8.03 8.92
C LEU A 82 5.26 -7.49 8.08
N GLY A 83 5.15 -6.16 7.93
CA GLY A 83 4.12 -5.52 7.12
C GLY A 83 4.17 -5.94 5.66
N ARG A 84 5.36 -6.15 5.08
CA ARG A 84 5.53 -6.69 3.72
C ARG A 84 4.94 -8.10 3.61
N VAL A 85 5.24 -8.99 4.54
CA VAL A 85 4.68 -10.34 4.54
C VAL A 85 3.16 -10.28 4.63
N LEU A 86 2.62 -9.51 5.57
CA LEU A 86 1.17 -9.32 5.72
C LEU A 86 0.51 -8.76 4.45
N PHE A 87 1.13 -7.78 3.79
CA PHE A 87 0.59 -7.13 2.59
C PHE A 87 0.41 -8.09 1.41
N TYR A 88 1.29 -9.08 1.28
CA TYR A 88 1.26 -10.06 0.19
C TYR A 88 0.54 -11.36 0.57
N ASP A 89 0.30 -11.60 1.87
CA ASP A 89 -0.28 -12.86 2.32
C ASP A 89 -1.79 -12.92 2.10
N LYS A 90 -2.21 -13.88 1.31
CA LYS A 90 -3.63 -14.18 1.07
C LYS A 90 -4.34 -14.75 2.30
N ALA A 91 -3.59 -15.18 3.32
CA ALA A 91 -4.18 -15.59 4.60
C ALA A 91 -4.95 -14.45 5.29
N LEU A 92 -4.73 -13.18 4.89
CA LEU A 92 -5.49 -12.04 5.39
C LEU A 92 -6.93 -11.97 4.85
N SER A 93 -7.30 -12.77 3.86
CA SER A 93 -8.70 -12.91 3.42
C SER A 93 -9.36 -14.18 3.96
N VAL A 94 -10.68 -14.17 4.06
CA VAL A 94 -11.45 -15.25 4.68
C VAL A 94 -11.28 -16.59 3.97
N ASP A 95 -11.15 -16.57 2.66
CA ASP A 95 -11.01 -17.76 1.79
C ASP A 95 -9.57 -17.98 1.25
N ASN A 96 -8.59 -17.16 1.68
CA ASN A 96 -7.19 -17.18 1.24
C ASN A 96 -7.00 -16.91 -0.28
N THR A 97 -7.86 -16.11 -0.89
CA THR A 97 -7.75 -15.78 -2.32
C THR A 97 -7.20 -14.40 -2.58
N VAL A 98 -7.43 -13.44 -1.66
CA VAL A 98 -7.11 -12.01 -1.81
C VAL A 98 -6.09 -11.57 -0.78
N SER A 99 -5.16 -10.71 -1.19
CA SER A 99 -4.24 -9.95 -0.33
C SER A 99 -4.26 -8.48 -0.72
N CYS A 100 -3.64 -7.59 0.05
CA CYS A 100 -3.51 -6.18 -0.34
C CYS A 100 -2.84 -6.03 -1.71
N ALA A 101 -1.83 -6.87 -1.99
CA ALA A 101 -1.12 -6.90 -3.26
C ALA A 101 -1.97 -7.36 -4.46
N SER A 102 -3.13 -7.99 -4.23
CA SER A 102 -4.06 -8.36 -5.30
C SER A 102 -4.64 -7.12 -5.99
N CYS A 103 -4.83 -6.02 -5.23
CA CYS A 103 -5.41 -4.75 -5.69
C CYS A 103 -4.36 -3.62 -5.75
N HIS A 104 -3.19 -3.79 -5.11
CA HIS A 104 -2.11 -2.83 -5.09
C HIS A 104 -0.82 -3.46 -5.61
N GLN A 105 -0.73 -3.57 -6.94
CA GLN A 105 0.32 -4.32 -7.64
C GLN A 105 1.61 -3.52 -7.76
N GLN A 106 2.74 -4.06 -7.28
CA GLN A 106 4.05 -3.39 -7.41
C GLN A 106 4.38 -3.04 -8.85
N ALA A 107 4.08 -3.93 -9.79
CA ALA A 107 4.31 -3.72 -11.22
C ALA A 107 3.58 -2.50 -11.80
N LEU A 108 2.54 -2.00 -11.11
CA LEU A 108 1.77 -0.80 -11.44
C LEU A 108 2.00 0.35 -10.46
N ALA A 109 3.16 0.36 -9.79
CA ALA A 109 3.46 1.31 -8.71
C ALA A 109 2.41 1.29 -7.59
N PHE A 110 2.00 0.09 -7.19
CA PHE A 110 0.98 -0.16 -6.15
C PHE A 110 -0.39 0.45 -6.46
N SER A 111 -0.77 0.45 -7.75
CA SER A 111 -2.12 0.68 -8.27
C SER A 111 -2.69 -0.63 -8.80
N ASP A 112 -3.82 -0.58 -9.49
CA ASP A 112 -4.52 -1.72 -10.08
C ASP A 112 -4.70 -1.51 -11.58
N ASP A 113 -4.75 -2.58 -12.39
CA ASP A 113 -5.15 -2.54 -13.78
C ASP A 113 -6.65 -2.85 -13.97
N ASP A 114 -7.29 -3.44 -12.99
CA ASP A 114 -8.73 -3.60 -12.97
C ASP A 114 -9.42 -2.28 -12.59
N ARG A 115 -10.51 -1.96 -13.28
CA ARG A 115 -11.35 -0.80 -12.96
C ARG A 115 -11.93 -0.88 -11.56
N ALA A 116 -12.40 -2.07 -11.18
CA ALA A 116 -12.91 -2.43 -9.87
C ALA A 116 -12.18 -3.67 -9.38
N ALA A 117 -11.51 -3.60 -8.25
CA ALA A 117 -10.77 -4.72 -7.70
C ALA A 117 -11.73 -5.88 -7.34
N ILE A 118 -11.23 -7.11 -7.51
CA ILE A 118 -11.99 -8.33 -7.20
C ILE A 118 -11.67 -8.74 -5.76
N GLY A 119 -12.68 -8.70 -4.89
CA GLY A 119 -12.62 -9.21 -3.52
C GLY A 119 -13.20 -10.61 -3.38
N VAL A 120 -13.33 -11.09 -2.13
CA VAL A 120 -13.84 -12.44 -1.82
C VAL A 120 -15.34 -12.61 -2.13
N ALA A 121 -16.12 -11.53 -2.07
CA ALA A 121 -17.60 -11.60 -2.26
C ALA A 121 -18.13 -10.69 -3.38
N GLY A 122 -17.24 -10.12 -4.19
CA GLY A 122 -17.68 -9.24 -5.29
C GLY A 122 -16.57 -8.32 -5.78
N THR A 123 -16.95 -7.12 -6.25
CA THR A 123 -16.00 -6.09 -6.72
C THR A 123 -16.18 -4.81 -5.93
N THR A 124 -15.08 -4.07 -5.79
CA THR A 124 -15.08 -2.77 -5.10
C THR A 124 -15.90 -1.73 -5.85
N GLU A 125 -16.40 -0.74 -5.13
CA GLU A 125 -17.17 0.37 -5.71
C GLU A 125 -16.30 1.50 -6.27
N ARG A 126 -14.99 1.51 -5.94
CA ARG A 126 -14.00 2.48 -6.42
C ARG A 126 -12.70 1.79 -6.79
N HIS A 127 -11.99 2.41 -7.73
CA HIS A 127 -10.68 1.95 -8.18
C HIS A 127 -9.63 2.03 -7.06
N SER A 128 -8.70 1.06 -7.04
CA SER A 128 -7.63 0.98 -6.03
C SER A 128 -6.68 2.17 -6.15
N MET A 129 -6.55 2.94 -5.06
CA MET A 129 -5.68 4.12 -5.04
C MET A 129 -4.20 3.72 -4.99
N ARG A 130 -3.35 4.41 -5.74
CA ARG A 130 -1.89 4.20 -5.72
C ARG A 130 -1.30 4.52 -4.34
N LEU A 131 -0.39 3.64 -3.84
CA LEU A 131 0.18 3.77 -2.49
C LEU A 131 1.54 4.47 -2.42
N VAL A 132 2.12 4.89 -3.56
CA VAL A 132 3.43 5.55 -3.59
C VAL A 132 3.41 6.84 -2.78
N ASN A 133 4.43 7.03 -1.93
CA ASN A 133 4.65 8.25 -1.15
C ASN A 133 3.51 8.65 -0.19
N VAL A 134 2.66 7.71 0.23
CA VAL A 134 1.54 7.99 1.12
C VAL A 134 1.96 8.70 2.41
N GLN A 135 3.17 8.44 2.91
CA GLN A 135 3.75 9.11 4.09
C GLN A 135 3.89 10.62 3.92
N PHE A 136 4.07 11.11 2.69
CA PHE A 136 4.47 12.49 2.41
C PHE A 136 3.28 13.37 1.99
N ALA A 137 2.08 13.02 2.41
CA ALA A 137 0.88 13.83 2.30
C ALA A 137 0.75 14.80 3.49
N GLU A 138 0.12 15.94 3.28
CA GLU A 138 -0.30 16.84 4.36
C GLU A 138 -1.57 16.34 5.03
N GLU A 139 -2.49 15.77 4.23
CA GLU A 139 -3.72 15.15 4.71
C GLU A 139 -3.42 13.78 5.31
N SER A 140 -3.91 13.52 6.50
CA SER A 140 -3.80 12.22 7.16
C SER A 140 -4.94 11.27 6.78
N ARG A 141 -6.13 11.81 6.43
CA ARG A 141 -7.29 11.01 6.10
C ARG A 141 -7.08 10.25 4.80
N MET A 142 -7.59 9.02 4.74
CA MET A 142 -7.33 8.07 3.66
C MET A 142 -8.62 7.68 2.90
N PHE A 143 -8.47 6.93 1.82
CA PHE A 143 -9.44 6.63 0.77
C PHE A 143 -9.78 7.83 -0.13
N TRP A 144 -10.50 7.55 -1.22
CA TRP A 144 -10.97 8.57 -2.16
C TRP A 144 -11.89 9.61 -1.50
N ASP A 145 -12.68 9.20 -0.54
CA ASP A 145 -13.67 9.99 0.19
C ASP A 145 -13.21 10.45 1.59
N GLU A 146 -11.95 10.19 1.91
CA GLU A 146 -11.32 10.60 3.18
C GLU A 146 -12.04 10.07 4.44
N ARG A 147 -12.71 8.89 4.33
CA ARG A 147 -13.47 8.31 5.44
C ARG A 147 -12.63 7.73 6.56
N ALA A 148 -11.39 7.30 6.29
CA ALA A 148 -10.47 6.83 7.33
C ALA A 148 -9.68 7.99 7.94
N ALA A 149 -9.50 7.99 9.26
CA ALA A 149 -8.87 9.08 10.02
C ALA A 149 -7.35 9.18 9.78
N ASP A 150 -6.71 8.03 9.59
CA ASP A 150 -5.27 7.89 9.33
C ASP A 150 -5.01 6.59 8.55
N LEU A 151 -3.74 6.24 8.38
CA LEU A 151 -3.36 5.05 7.61
C LEU A 151 -3.66 3.77 8.38
N GLU A 152 -3.53 3.75 9.70
CA GLU A 152 -3.83 2.61 10.54
C GLU A 152 -5.34 2.28 10.49
N ASP A 153 -6.21 3.28 10.59
CA ASP A 153 -7.67 3.13 10.42
C ASP A 153 -8.00 2.65 9.00
N GLN A 154 -7.27 3.13 8.00
CA GLN A 154 -7.46 2.67 6.61
C GLN A 154 -7.11 1.19 6.44
N MET A 155 -6.01 0.69 7.06
CA MET A 155 -5.62 -0.72 6.95
C MET A 155 -6.68 -1.68 7.50
N ALA A 156 -7.44 -1.27 8.52
CA ALA A 156 -8.49 -2.09 9.13
C ALA A 156 -9.70 -2.29 8.21
N GLN A 157 -10.05 -1.29 7.39
CA GLN A 157 -11.32 -1.27 6.67
C GLN A 157 -11.41 -2.32 5.56
N PRO A 158 -10.41 -2.50 4.65
CA PRO A 158 -10.46 -3.57 3.65
C PRO A 158 -10.53 -4.98 4.26
N ILE A 159 -9.84 -5.20 5.39
CA ILE A 159 -9.85 -6.48 6.10
C ILE A 159 -11.26 -6.80 6.61
N GLN A 160 -11.96 -5.80 7.13
CA GLN A 160 -13.29 -5.92 7.69
C GLN A 160 -14.42 -5.67 6.69
N ASP A 161 -14.10 -5.40 5.43
CA ASP A 161 -15.11 -5.26 4.38
C ASP A 161 -15.55 -6.64 3.87
N HIS A 162 -16.90 -6.87 3.86
CA HIS A 162 -17.51 -8.10 3.38
C HIS A 162 -17.10 -8.46 1.96
N VAL A 163 -17.03 -7.45 1.08
CA VAL A 163 -16.73 -7.65 -0.35
C VAL A 163 -15.24 -7.85 -0.57
N GLU A 164 -14.38 -7.09 0.14
CA GLU A 164 -12.93 -7.08 -0.12
C GLU A 164 -12.23 -8.30 0.50
N MET A 165 -12.15 -8.42 1.84
CA MET A 165 -11.41 -9.50 2.51
C MET A 165 -12.24 -10.36 3.47
N GLY A 166 -13.46 -9.95 3.83
CA GLY A 166 -14.51 -10.79 4.40
C GLY A 166 -14.44 -11.04 5.92
N PHE A 167 -13.65 -10.31 6.71
CA PHE A 167 -13.65 -10.41 8.18
C PHE A 167 -14.57 -9.37 8.83
N SER A 168 -15.78 -9.20 8.29
CA SER A 168 -16.72 -8.15 8.69
C SER A 168 -17.36 -8.37 10.06
N GLY A 169 -17.42 -9.61 10.55
CA GLY A 169 -18.15 -9.98 11.77
C GLY A 169 -19.68 -9.86 11.64
N ALA A 170 -20.19 -9.62 10.43
CA ALA A 170 -21.60 -9.46 10.10
C ALA A 170 -22.01 -10.45 9.00
N ASP A 171 -23.32 -10.65 8.82
CA ASP A 171 -23.92 -11.45 7.75
C ASP A 171 -23.38 -12.90 7.61
N GLY A 172 -22.77 -13.42 8.67
CA GLY A 172 -22.20 -14.77 8.73
C GLY A 172 -20.70 -14.81 8.46
N ASP A 173 -20.06 -13.68 8.22
CA ASP A 173 -18.62 -13.58 8.12
C ASP A 173 -17.94 -13.76 9.50
N PRO A 174 -16.72 -14.33 9.55
CA PRO A 174 -15.89 -14.27 10.73
C PRO A 174 -15.52 -12.81 11.07
N ALA A 175 -15.20 -12.56 12.33
CA ALA A 175 -14.77 -11.26 12.81
C ALA A 175 -13.25 -11.08 12.68
N LEU A 176 -12.75 -9.86 12.85
CA LEU A 176 -11.32 -9.57 12.88
C LEU A 176 -10.58 -10.43 13.92
N ALA A 177 -11.20 -10.75 15.07
CA ALA A 177 -10.60 -11.62 16.09
C ALA A 177 -10.27 -13.03 15.53
N ASP A 178 -11.11 -13.57 14.65
CA ASP A 178 -10.85 -14.87 14.02
C ASP A 178 -9.64 -14.81 13.06
N LEU A 179 -9.40 -13.66 12.42
CA LEU A 179 -8.17 -13.43 11.65
C LEU A 179 -6.94 -13.40 12.57
N LEU A 180 -7.00 -12.69 13.70
CA LEU A 180 -5.86 -12.60 14.64
C LEU A 180 -5.49 -14.00 15.14
N ASP A 181 -6.46 -14.81 15.54
CA ASP A 181 -6.25 -16.22 15.96
C ASP A 181 -5.66 -17.06 14.81
N LYS A 182 -6.15 -16.86 13.58
CA LYS A 182 -5.64 -17.54 12.37
C LYS A 182 -4.17 -17.22 12.13
N LEU A 183 -3.76 -15.94 12.20
CA LEU A 183 -2.38 -15.53 12.00
C LEU A 183 -1.45 -16.02 13.12
N GLU A 184 -1.90 -15.98 14.39
CA GLU A 184 -1.12 -16.48 15.54
C GLU A 184 -0.84 -17.98 15.46
N ALA A 185 -1.69 -18.74 14.78
CA ALA A 185 -1.48 -20.18 14.54
C ALA A 185 -0.41 -20.50 13.48
N ILE A 186 0.05 -19.51 12.70
CA ILE A 186 1.03 -19.69 11.64
C ILE A 186 2.44 -19.47 12.18
N ASP A 187 3.33 -20.45 12.03
CA ASP A 187 4.65 -20.43 12.67
C ASP A 187 5.54 -19.26 12.23
N TYR A 188 5.55 -18.89 10.94
CA TYR A 188 6.36 -17.75 10.49
C TYR A 188 5.85 -16.41 11.05
N TYR A 189 4.55 -16.23 11.32
CA TYR A 189 4.05 -15.04 12.02
C TYR A 189 4.51 -15.02 13.48
N ARG A 190 4.54 -16.13 14.15
CA ARG A 190 5.06 -16.21 15.53
C ARG A 190 6.51 -15.73 15.61
N GLU A 191 7.35 -16.10 14.65
CA GLU A 191 8.74 -15.62 14.57
C GLU A 191 8.80 -14.12 14.23
N LEU A 192 8.03 -13.67 13.23
CA LEU A 192 8.01 -12.27 12.81
C LEU A 192 7.46 -11.33 13.90
N PHE A 193 6.37 -11.69 14.58
CA PHE A 193 5.84 -10.91 15.70
C PHE A 193 6.81 -10.89 16.88
N THR A 194 7.49 -12.01 17.16
CA THR A 194 8.57 -12.04 18.17
C THR A 194 9.71 -11.11 17.80
N LEU A 195 10.13 -11.06 16.54
CA LEU A 195 11.18 -10.15 16.07
C LEU A 195 10.81 -8.68 16.30
N VAL A 196 9.55 -8.31 16.02
CA VAL A 196 9.10 -6.91 16.04
C VAL A 196 8.71 -6.46 17.45
N TYR A 197 7.95 -7.30 18.18
CA TYR A 197 7.30 -6.93 19.45
C TYR A 197 7.82 -7.67 20.68
N GLY A 198 8.68 -8.67 20.49
CA GLY A 198 9.31 -9.44 21.59
C GLY A 198 8.49 -10.64 22.10
N ASP A 199 7.31 -10.88 21.55
CA ASP A 199 6.44 -12.03 21.85
C ASP A 199 5.60 -12.41 20.61
N THR A 200 4.84 -13.52 20.70
CA THR A 200 4.07 -14.08 19.58
C THR A 200 2.64 -13.55 19.47
N GLU A 201 2.21 -12.65 20.37
CA GLU A 201 0.83 -12.18 20.42
C GLU A 201 0.49 -11.35 19.18
N VAL A 202 -0.58 -11.72 18.47
CA VAL A 202 -1.10 -11.00 17.33
C VAL A 202 -2.30 -10.16 17.80
N THR A 203 -2.11 -8.84 17.87
CA THR A 203 -3.20 -7.90 18.19
C THR A 203 -3.56 -7.05 16.96
N GLU A 204 -4.79 -6.54 16.93
CA GLU A 204 -5.22 -5.58 15.89
C GLU A 204 -4.22 -4.42 15.74
N ALA A 205 -3.84 -3.78 16.84
CA ALA A 205 -2.92 -2.64 16.82
C ALA A 205 -1.56 -2.99 16.20
N ARG A 206 -0.99 -4.16 16.51
CA ARG A 206 0.29 -4.64 15.95
C ARG A 206 0.17 -5.00 14.47
N LEU A 207 -0.93 -5.63 14.06
CA LEU A 207 -1.22 -5.96 12.68
C LEU A 207 -1.29 -4.69 11.82
N LEU A 208 -2.11 -3.72 12.24
CA LEU A 208 -2.33 -2.47 11.51
C LEU A 208 -1.08 -1.59 11.49
N ASP A 209 -0.32 -1.51 12.60
CA ASP A 209 0.95 -0.79 12.66
C ASP A 209 1.99 -1.37 11.69
N ALA A 210 2.16 -2.70 11.64
CA ALA A 210 3.10 -3.33 10.72
C ALA A 210 2.72 -3.08 9.25
N LEU A 211 1.45 -3.23 8.88
CA LEU A 211 0.94 -2.91 7.54
C LEU A 211 1.20 -1.44 7.18
N ALA A 212 0.89 -0.53 8.10
CA ALA A 212 1.10 0.90 7.89
C ALA A 212 2.59 1.26 7.74
N GLN A 213 3.49 0.63 8.50
CA GLN A 213 4.95 0.81 8.34
C GLN A 213 5.41 0.40 6.94
N PHE A 214 4.93 -0.76 6.43
CA PHE A 214 5.28 -1.20 5.07
C PHE A 214 4.76 -0.22 4.01
N VAL A 215 3.47 0.15 4.06
CA VAL A 215 2.88 1.07 3.08
C VAL A 215 3.56 2.45 3.11
N ARG A 216 3.89 2.99 4.29
CA ARG A 216 4.69 4.23 4.42
C ARG A 216 6.10 4.09 3.85
N SER A 217 6.65 2.89 3.80
CA SER A 217 7.99 2.64 3.24
C SER A 217 8.06 2.74 1.72
N ILE A 218 6.92 2.68 1.02
CA ILE A 218 6.85 2.71 -0.44
C ILE A 218 7.12 4.13 -0.94
N ARG A 219 8.34 4.36 -1.43
CA ARG A 219 8.84 5.70 -1.81
C ARG A 219 9.29 5.74 -3.27
N SER A 220 9.04 6.87 -3.92
CA SER A 220 9.52 7.17 -5.27
C SER A 220 10.07 8.60 -5.31
N PHE A 221 11.41 8.71 -5.27
CA PHE A 221 12.17 9.97 -5.31
C PHE A 221 13.40 9.89 -6.23
N ASP A 222 13.38 8.98 -7.19
CA ASP A 222 14.44 8.69 -8.16
C ASP A 222 14.07 9.12 -9.59
N SER A 223 13.00 9.91 -9.74
CA SER A 223 12.49 10.34 -11.03
C SER A 223 13.34 11.46 -11.68
N LYS A 224 13.14 11.66 -12.98
CA LYS A 224 13.73 12.78 -13.72
C LYS A 224 13.38 14.15 -13.11
N TYR A 225 12.16 14.29 -12.57
CA TYR A 225 11.75 15.46 -11.81
C TYR A 225 12.63 15.66 -10.57
N ASP A 226 12.89 14.61 -9.80
CA ASP A 226 13.68 14.70 -8.57
C ASP A 226 15.11 15.11 -8.86
N GLU A 227 15.69 14.66 -9.97
CA GLU A 227 17.00 15.08 -10.41
C GLU A 227 17.03 16.59 -10.73
N GLY A 228 16.06 17.08 -11.50
CA GLY A 228 15.94 18.50 -11.84
C GLY A 228 15.66 19.37 -10.62
N ARG A 229 14.76 18.92 -9.74
CA ARG A 229 14.36 19.66 -8.53
C ARG A 229 15.50 19.86 -7.53
N ARG A 230 16.41 18.89 -7.41
CA ARG A 230 17.61 19.03 -6.56
C ARG A 230 18.53 20.17 -7.02
N GLN A 231 18.49 20.53 -8.30
CA GLN A 231 19.35 21.55 -8.91
C GLN A 231 18.65 22.91 -9.05
N ALA A 232 17.34 22.96 -8.87
CA ALA A 232 16.52 24.16 -9.00
C ALA A 232 16.17 24.78 -7.64
N PRO A 233 16.03 26.12 -7.56
CA PRO A 233 15.65 26.78 -6.30
C PRO A 233 14.23 26.40 -5.86
N ASP A 234 13.30 26.27 -6.80
CA ASP A 234 11.90 25.92 -6.57
C ASP A 234 11.26 25.26 -7.81
N ASP A 235 9.96 24.95 -7.72
CA ASP A 235 9.21 24.31 -8.80
C ASP A 235 8.80 25.24 -9.93
N ARG A 236 8.93 26.55 -9.77
CA ARG A 236 8.63 27.56 -10.82
C ARG A 236 9.81 27.74 -11.76
N ALA A 237 11.04 27.55 -11.26
CA ALA A 237 12.23 27.66 -12.10
C ALA A 237 12.29 26.56 -13.16
N PRO A 238 12.79 26.83 -14.38
CA PRO A 238 13.04 25.77 -15.35
C PRO A 238 14.03 24.74 -14.82
N PHE A 239 13.82 23.45 -15.15
CA PHE A 239 14.76 22.39 -14.80
C PHE A 239 15.71 22.15 -15.98
N VAL A 240 17.00 22.15 -15.70
CA VAL A 240 18.04 22.07 -16.74
C VAL A 240 18.10 20.71 -17.46
N ASN A 241 17.64 19.65 -16.79
CA ASN A 241 17.54 18.30 -17.35
C ASN A 241 16.23 18.05 -18.10
N PHE A 242 15.31 19.01 -18.11
CA PHE A 242 14.04 18.92 -18.84
C PHE A 242 14.17 19.45 -20.27
N THR A 243 13.45 18.84 -21.19
CA THR A 243 13.21 19.40 -22.51
C THR A 243 12.36 20.67 -22.42
N GLU A 244 12.27 21.44 -23.52
CA GLU A 244 11.39 22.61 -23.61
C GLU A 244 9.92 22.22 -23.36
N GLN A 245 9.47 21.09 -23.94
CA GLN A 245 8.11 20.58 -23.76
C GLN A 245 7.82 20.17 -22.31
N GLU A 246 8.74 19.49 -21.63
CA GLU A 246 8.59 19.12 -20.22
C GLU A 246 8.56 20.35 -19.30
N ASN A 247 9.42 21.34 -19.55
CA ASN A 247 9.40 22.62 -18.83
C ASN A 247 8.11 23.41 -19.08
N LEU A 248 7.60 23.42 -20.31
CA LEU A 248 6.30 24.01 -20.64
C LEU A 248 5.18 23.30 -19.86
N GLY A 249 5.15 21.98 -19.88
CA GLY A 249 4.17 21.18 -19.13
C GLY A 249 4.23 21.44 -17.62
N LYS A 250 5.44 21.52 -17.06
CA LYS A 250 5.65 21.87 -15.65
C LYS A 250 5.13 23.28 -15.34
N GLN A 251 5.40 24.25 -16.20
CA GLN A 251 4.91 25.61 -16.04
C GLN A 251 3.38 25.68 -16.10
N LEU A 252 2.76 24.99 -17.06
CA LEU A 252 1.31 24.88 -17.18
C LEU A 252 0.67 24.26 -15.93
N PHE A 253 1.29 23.20 -15.42
CA PHE A 253 0.84 22.52 -14.23
C PHE A 253 0.89 23.40 -12.97
N VAL A 254 2.02 24.11 -12.77
CA VAL A 254 2.32 24.84 -11.53
C VAL A 254 1.61 26.20 -11.46
N LEU A 255 1.50 26.91 -12.58
CA LEU A 255 0.94 28.25 -12.60
C LEU A 255 -0.60 28.25 -12.61
N PRO A 256 -1.26 29.21 -11.96
CA PRO A 256 -2.70 29.38 -12.05
C PRO A 256 -3.11 29.85 -13.47
N PRO A 257 -4.36 29.56 -13.88
CA PRO A 257 -4.92 30.11 -15.10
C PRO A 257 -5.19 31.63 -14.96
N ASN A 258 -5.04 32.34 -16.05
CA ASN A 258 -5.51 33.72 -16.18
C ASN A 258 -6.91 33.68 -16.82
N LEU A 259 -7.95 34.02 -16.05
CA LEU A 259 -9.35 33.86 -16.42
C LEU A 259 -10.00 35.19 -16.75
N ASP A 260 -10.93 35.20 -17.70
CA ASP A 260 -11.84 36.34 -17.93
C ASP A 260 -13.02 36.33 -16.92
N ALA A 261 -13.92 37.28 -17.01
CA ALA A 261 -15.09 37.40 -16.11
C ALA A 261 -16.10 36.22 -16.24
N ARG A 262 -15.97 35.35 -17.24
CA ARG A 262 -16.77 34.13 -17.44
C ARG A 262 -16.00 32.85 -17.07
N ASN A 263 -14.85 32.99 -16.39
CA ASN A 263 -13.90 31.92 -16.07
C ASN A 263 -13.39 31.16 -17.31
N ILE A 264 -13.32 31.83 -18.48
CA ILE A 264 -12.66 31.31 -19.67
C ILE A 264 -11.17 31.66 -19.59
N ARG A 265 -10.30 30.66 -19.73
CA ARG A 265 -8.85 30.84 -19.68
C ARG A 265 -8.39 31.63 -20.92
N LEU A 266 -7.67 32.73 -20.68
CA LEU A 266 -7.02 33.57 -21.68
C LEU A 266 -5.52 33.28 -21.84
N GLY A 267 -4.94 32.51 -20.90
CA GLY A 267 -3.52 32.19 -20.84
C GLY A 267 -3.10 31.80 -19.39
N GLY A 268 -1.81 31.90 -19.10
CA GLY A 268 -1.27 31.42 -17.82
C GLY A 268 -1.17 29.90 -17.77
N GLY A 269 -1.17 29.33 -16.56
CA GLY A 269 -1.16 27.88 -16.36
C GLY A 269 -2.54 27.23 -16.43
N LEU A 270 -2.63 26.03 -15.91
CA LEU A 270 -3.85 25.23 -15.78
C LEU A 270 -4.32 25.09 -14.32
N GLY A 271 -3.44 25.42 -13.36
CA GLY A 271 -3.77 25.40 -11.94
C GLY A 271 -3.79 24.03 -11.26
N CYS A 272 -3.28 22.99 -11.89
CA CYS A 272 -3.26 21.61 -11.35
C CYS A 272 -2.60 21.53 -9.97
N ALA A 273 -1.56 22.35 -9.73
CA ALA A 273 -0.89 22.49 -8.44
C ALA A 273 -1.77 23.07 -7.31
N GLY A 274 -2.98 23.53 -7.61
CA GLY A 274 -3.96 23.94 -6.61
C GLY A 274 -4.48 22.76 -5.78
N CYS A 275 -4.47 21.56 -6.34
CA CYS A 275 -4.86 20.31 -5.72
C CYS A 275 -3.66 19.36 -5.57
N HIS A 276 -2.85 19.19 -6.61
CA HIS A 276 -1.66 18.35 -6.64
C HIS A 276 -0.40 19.18 -6.41
N ARG A 277 -0.12 19.55 -5.16
CA ARG A 277 0.98 20.47 -4.82
C ARG A 277 2.36 19.85 -5.00
N PRO A 278 3.26 20.44 -5.81
CA PRO A 278 4.66 20.09 -5.78
C PRO A 278 5.31 20.45 -4.44
N PRO A 279 6.34 19.71 -4.00
CA PRO A 279 7.03 18.64 -4.70
C PRO A 279 6.46 17.24 -4.47
N GLU A 280 5.49 17.05 -3.60
CA GLU A 280 4.88 15.77 -3.30
C GLU A 280 3.84 15.37 -4.35
N PHE A 281 3.19 16.34 -5.01
CA PHE A 281 2.10 16.17 -5.99
C PHE A 281 0.89 15.45 -5.40
N ASP A 282 0.68 15.61 -4.11
CA ASP A 282 -0.40 14.99 -3.38
C ASP A 282 -1.43 16.04 -2.93
N ILE A 283 -2.33 15.58 -2.12
CA ILE A 283 -3.49 16.24 -1.59
C ILE A 283 -3.20 17.59 -0.98
N ASP A 284 -4.08 18.50 -1.32
CA ASP A 284 -4.43 19.63 -0.48
C ASP A 284 -5.54 19.21 0.48
N PRO A 285 -5.38 19.33 1.79
CA PRO A 285 -6.48 19.28 2.74
C PRO A 285 -7.61 20.24 2.31
N GLU A 286 -8.84 19.93 2.65
CA GLU A 286 -10.02 20.71 2.27
C GLU A 286 -10.49 20.54 0.79
N MET A 287 -10.09 19.45 0.12
CA MET A 287 -10.66 19.08 -1.17
C MET A 287 -12.18 18.85 -1.05
N GLN A 288 -12.89 19.17 -2.14
CA GLN A 288 -14.26 18.75 -2.36
C GLN A 288 -14.32 17.81 -3.60
N ASN A 289 -15.49 17.63 -4.19
CA ASN A 289 -15.63 16.77 -5.36
C ASN A 289 -14.93 17.38 -6.58
N ASN A 290 -14.18 16.57 -7.33
CA ASN A 290 -13.44 17.01 -8.52
C ASN A 290 -14.30 17.14 -9.79
N GLY A 291 -15.61 16.91 -9.69
CA GLY A 291 -16.54 16.97 -10.83
C GLY A 291 -16.67 15.66 -11.62
N HIS A 292 -15.85 14.65 -11.37
CA HIS A 292 -16.04 13.30 -11.91
C HIS A 292 -16.97 12.54 -10.97
N ILE A 293 -18.27 12.54 -11.30
CA ILE A 293 -19.35 12.06 -10.42
C ILE A 293 -19.92 10.71 -10.82
N THR A 294 -19.38 10.07 -11.83
CA THR A 294 -19.81 8.72 -12.24
C THR A 294 -19.43 7.69 -11.18
N THR A 295 -20.18 6.59 -11.14
CA THR A 295 -19.85 5.42 -10.31
C THR A 295 -19.35 4.27 -11.19
N ILE A 296 -18.64 3.32 -10.62
CA ILE A 296 -18.23 2.10 -11.34
C ILE A 296 -19.45 1.32 -11.84
N ALA A 297 -20.51 1.26 -11.05
CA ALA A 297 -21.76 0.61 -11.42
C ALA A 297 -22.51 1.28 -12.58
N GLY A 298 -22.13 2.52 -12.94
CA GLY A 298 -22.77 3.30 -14.01
C GLY A 298 -24.18 3.78 -13.65
N THR A 299 -24.55 3.71 -12.38
CA THR A 299 -25.87 4.14 -11.86
C THR A 299 -25.68 5.05 -10.65
N GLY A 300 -26.46 6.13 -10.57
CA GLY A 300 -26.33 7.12 -9.51
C GLY A 300 -25.12 8.04 -9.71
N PHE A 301 -24.80 8.83 -8.69
CA PHE A 301 -23.70 9.79 -8.68
C PHE A 301 -22.90 9.66 -7.39
N ASP A 302 -21.58 9.72 -7.49
CA ASP A 302 -20.68 9.89 -6.35
C ASP A 302 -20.39 11.39 -6.16
N LEU A 303 -21.05 12.00 -5.19
CA LEU A 303 -20.90 13.42 -4.83
C LEU A 303 -20.02 13.62 -3.60
N SER A 304 -19.37 12.59 -3.11
CA SER A 304 -18.46 12.66 -1.96
C SER A 304 -17.22 13.51 -2.29
N VAL A 305 -16.42 13.81 -1.29
CA VAL A 305 -15.06 14.34 -1.50
C VAL A 305 -14.32 13.40 -2.46
N THR A 306 -13.52 13.98 -3.35
CA THR A 306 -12.63 13.20 -4.20
C THR A 306 -11.19 13.63 -3.92
N ARG A 307 -10.53 12.86 -3.08
CA ARG A 307 -9.13 13.07 -2.71
C ARG A 307 -8.25 13.17 -3.96
N ALA A 308 -7.32 14.15 -3.98
CA ALA A 308 -6.28 14.27 -5.01
C ALA A 308 -5.06 13.43 -4.62
N PRO A 309 -4.89 12.20 -5.15
CA PRO A 309 -3.75 11.36 -4.79
C PRO A 309 -2.46 11.90 -5.40
N THR A 310 -1.31 11.38 -4.94
CA THR A 310 -0.04 11.73 -5.57
C THR A 310 -0.04 11.39 -7.07
N LEU A 311 0.52 12.29 -7.86
CA LEU A 311 0.73 12.06 -9.30
C LEU A 311 2.09 11.40 -9.59
N ARG A 312 2.88 11.08 -8.56
CA ARG A 312 4.12 10.33 -8.76
C ARG A 312 3.80 8.94 -9.29
N ASN A 313 4.52 8.52 -10.32
CA ASN A 313 4.28 7.26 -11.02
C ASN A 313 2.83 7.10 -11.55
N VAL A 314 2.11 8.21 -11.81
CA VAL A 314 0.77 8.13 -12.43
C VAL A 314 0.80 7.48 -13.81
N VAL A 315 1.91 7.63 -14.51
CA VAL A 315 2.29 6.91 -15.73
C VAL A 315 3.77 6.55 -15.65
N ARG A 316 4.22 5.60 -16.45
CA ARG A 316 5.64 5.26 -16.62
C ARG A 316 6.36 6.35 -17.41
N ALA A 317 7.69 6.36 -17.33
CA ALA A 317 8.54 7.31 -18.05
C ALA A 317 8.36 7.23 -19.58
N ASP A 318 8.04 6.06 -20.13
CA ASP A 318 7.72 5.84 -21.54
C ASP A 318 6.29 6.26 -21.92
N GLY A 319 5.47 6.62 -20.96
CA GLY A 319 4.08 7.03 -21.12
C GLY A 319 3.06 5.89 -21.02
N THR A 320 3.51 4.66 -20.77
CA THR A 320 2.59 3.54 -20.46
C THR A 320 1.82 3.84 -19.17
N GLY A 321 0.53 3.55 -19.14
CA GLY A 321 -0.31 3.72 -17.95
C GLY A 321 0.10 2.79 -16.82
N ASN A 322 -0.17 3.20 -15.60
CA ASN A 322 -0.03 2.42 -14.37
C ASN A 322 -1.41 2.17 -13.73
N GLY A 323 -2.29 1.53 -14.49
CA GLY A 323 -3.69 1.32 -14.11
C GLY A 323 -4.60 2.48 -14.54
N GLY A 324 -5.89 2.36 -14.20
CA GLY A 324 -6.90 3.37 -14.46
C GLY A 324 -6.72 4.63 -13.61
N LEU A 325 -7.31 5.72 -14.05
CA LEU A 325 -7.28 7.00 -13.34
C LEU A 325 -8.68 7.39 -12.86
N MET A 326 -8.75 8.33 -11.94
CA MET A 326 -9.92 8.73 -11.17
C MET A 326 -10.44 7.60 -10.24
N HIS A 327 -11.40 7.91 -9.40
CA HIS A 327 -11.98 6.94 -8.45
C HIS A 327 -12.79 5.82 -9.14
N THR A 328 -13.07 5.96 -10.42
CA THR A 328 -13.76 4.96 -11.24
C THR A 328 -12.81 4.09 -12.07
N GLY A 329 -11.52 4.45 -12.18
CA GLY A 329 -10.52 3.69 -12.92
C GLY A 329 -10.78 3.56 -14.44
N ASP A 330 -11.65 4.40 -15.01
CA ASP A 330 -12.07 4.30 -16.42
C ASP A 330 -11.43 5.34 -17.34
N LEU A 331 -10.65 6.27 -16.80
CA LEU A 331 -9.95 7.28 -17.58
C LEU A 331 -8.46 6.96 -17.71
N ASP A 332 -7.90 7.35 -18.85
CA ASP A 332 -6.47 7.54 -19.08
C ASP A 332 -6.10 9.03 -18.92
N LEU A 333 -4.85 9.42 -19.19
CA LEU A 333 -4.43 10.81 -19.08
C LEU A 333 -5.18 11.74 -20.03
N ASP A 334 -5.51 11.30 -21.24
CA ASP A 334 -6.27 12.11 -22.18
C ASP A 334 -7.69 12.34 -21.67
N GLY A 335 -8.34 11.30 -21.16
CA GLY A 335 -9.65 11.39 -20.53
C GLY A 335 -9.68 12.31 -19.30
N VAL A 336 -8.63 12.26 -18.46
CA VAL A 336 -8.50 13.19 -17.32
C VAL A 336 -8.34 14.64 -17.77
N LEU A 337 -7.53 14.89 -18.81
CA LEU A 337 -7.35 16.25 -19.36
C LEU A 337 -8.61 16.74 -20.04
N ASP A 338 -9.39 15.88 -20.71
CA ASP A 338 -10.70 16.21 -21.28
C ASP A 338 -11.70 16.55 -20.17
N HIS A 339 -11.73 15.77 -19.09
CA HIS A 339 -12.58 16.03 -17.94
C HIS A 339 -12.33 17.45 -17.37
N TYR A 340 -11.09 17.80 -17.05
CA TYR A 340 -10.77 19.12 -16.50
C TYR A 340 -10.90 20.26 -17.52
N ASN A 341 -10.86 19.96 -18.82
CA ASN A 341 -11.08 20.95 -19.87
C ASN A 341 -12.57 21.32 -20.04
N GLY A 342 -13.48 20.43 -19.62
CA GLY A 342 -14.93 20.58 -19.82
C GLY A 342 -15.79 20.05 -18.68
N ILE A 343 -15.49 20.44 -17.42
CA ILE A 343 -16.27 20.01 -16.26
C ILE A 343 -17.73 20.41 -16.39
N SER A 344 -18.65 19.50 -16.03
CA SER A 344 -20.10 19.76 -15.90
C SER A 344 -20.51 19.87 -14.43
N LEU A 345 -21.53 20.63 -14.15
CA LEU A 345 -22.16 20.64 -12.82
C LEU A 345 -23.04 19.42 -12.60
N ASP A 346 -23.84 19.02 -13.59
CA ASP A 346 -24.76 17.88 -13.59
C ASP A 346 -25.46 17.58 -12.23
N GLY A 347 -25.80 18.63 -11.48
CA GLY A 347 -26.40 18.52 -10.15
C GLY A 347 -25.37 18.33 -9.02
N ASN A 348 -24.06 18.39 -9.28
CA ASN A 348 -23.01 18.30 -8.26
C ASN A 348 -23.03 19.52 -7.35
N THR A 349 -23.57 19.37 -6.13
CA THR A 349 -23.64 20.41 -5.12
C THR A 349 -22.39 20.50 -4.25
N ASN A 350 -21.43 19.57 -4.44
CA ASN A 350 -20.17 19.49 -3.69
C ASN A 350 -18.94 19.75 -4.57
N LEU A 351 -19.11 20.37 -5.77
CA LEU A 351 -17.99 20.65 -6.66
C LEU A 351 -16.99 21.60 -5.99
N ASP A 352 -15.71 21.26 -6.06
CA ASP A 352 -14.62 22.03 -5.48
C ASP A 352 -14.63 23.48 -6.03
N PRO A 353 -14.62 24.52 -5.15
CA PRO A 353 -14.69 25.92 -5.58
C PRO A 353 -13.53 26.39 -6.44
N ARG A 354 -12.40 25.66 -6.46
CA ARG A 354 -11.28 25.92 -7.39
C ARG A 354 -11.66 25.63 -8.84
N LEU A 355 -12.65 24.78 -9.08
CA LEU A 355 -13.15 24.41 -10.41
C LEU A 355 -14.33 25.27 -10.87
N ASN A 356 -14.99 25.96 -9.95
CA ASN A 356 -16.10 26.89 -10.25
C ASN A 356 -15.95 28.23 -9.48
N PRO A 357 -14.86 28.98 -9.68
CA PRO A 357 -14.64 30.23 -8.99
C PRO A 357 -15.86 31.16 -9.12
N GLN A 358 -16.34 31.68 -7.98
CA GLN A 358 -17.54 32.54 -7.92
C GLN A 358 -18.82 31.86 -8.46
N GLY A 359 -18.90 30.51 -8.48
CA GLY A 359 -20.04 29.76 -8.96
C GLY A 359 -20.14 29.64 -10.50
N ILE A 360 -19.07 30.01 -11.23
CA ILE A 360 -19.00 29.89 -12.68
C ILE A 360 -17.96 28.84 -13.01
N LEU A 361 -18.32 27.81 -13.77
CA LEU A 361 -17.38 26.75 -14.19
C LEU A 361 -16.18 27.31 -14.93
N MET A 362 -15.00 26.85 -14.55
CA MET A 362 -13.75 27.14 -15.22
C MET A 362 -13.66 26.40 -16.56
N GLN A 363 -13.23 27.11 -17.61
CA GLN A 363 -13.01 26.56 -18.95
C GLN A 363 -11.53 26.76 -19.33
N LEU A 364 -10.76 25.68 -19.33
CA LEU A 364 -9.30 25.76 -19.50
C LEU A 364 -8.87 26.04 -20.94
N GLN A 365 -9.71 25.76 -21.94
CA GLN A 365 -9.39 25.94 -23.37
C GLN A 365 -8.05 25.30 -23.75
N LEU A 366 -7.87 24.04 -23.31
CA LEU A 366 -6.61 23.31 -23.45
C LEU A 366 -6.31 23.00 -24.92
N THR A 367 -5.18 23.47 -25.43
CA THR A 367 -4.72 23.14 -26.77
C THR A 367 -4.06 21.77 -26.82
N ASN A 368 -3.92 21.18 -28.02
CA ASN A 368 -3.20 19.91 -28.19
C ASN A 368 -1.73 20.01 -27.77
N GLU A 369 -1.06 21.13 -28.06
CA GLU A 369 0.34 21.37 -27.66
C GLU A 369 0.48 21.40 -26.12
N GLU A 370 -0.40 22.10 -25.43
CA GLU A 370 -0.42 22.19 -23.98
C GLU A 370 -0.73 20.81 -23.35
N ARG A 371 -1.66 20.05 -23.94
CA ARG A 371 -1.99 18.68 -23.54
C ARG A 371 -0.73 17.79 -23.58
N GLU A 372 -0.04 17.76 -24.72
CA GLU A 372 1.17 16.96 -24.85
C GLU A 372 2.31 17.43 -23.94
N ALA A 373 2.40 18.73 -23.67
CA ALA A 373 3.38 19.27 -22.73
C ALA A 373 3.08 18.81 -21.28
N VAL A 374 1.83 18.84 -20.82
CA VAL A 374 1.44 18.34 -19.49
C VAL A 374 1.70 16.84 -19.37
N LYS A 375 1.36 16.06 -20.40
CA LYS A 375 1.66 14.61 -20.42
C LYS A 375 3.17 14.36 -20.37
N ALA A 376 3.98 15.12 -21.10
CA ALA A 376 5.44 15.03 -21.05
C ALA A 376 5.98 15.35 -19.64
N PHE A 377 5.43 16.35 -18.98
CA PHE A 377 5.78 16.66 -17.60
C PHE A 377 5.40 15.52 -16.64
N LEU A 378 4.19 14.98 -16.69
CA LEU A 378 3.74 13.91 -15.81
C LEU A 378 4.61 12.65 -15.95
N ARG A 379 5.13 12.34 -17.14
CA ARG A 379 6.10 11.25 -17.35
C ARG A 379 7.40 11.46 -16.58
N THR A 380 7.80 12.70 -16.33
CA THR A 380 9.01 13.00 -15.55
C THR A 380 8.87 12.68 -14.05
N LEU A 381 7.64 12.44 -13.56
CA LEU A 381 7.36 12.10 -12.16
C LEU A 381 7.50 10.59 -11.88
N ALA A 382 7.79 9.78 -12.90
CA ALA A 382 8.00 8.35 -12.76
C ALA A 382 9.40 8.06 -12.24
N GLY A 383 9.50 7.36 -11.12
CA GLY A 383 10.71 6.71 -10.63
C GLY A 383 10.71 5.24 -11.04
N ASP A 384 11.90 4.63 -11.11
CA ASP A 384 12.06 3.25 -11.59
C ASP A 384 12.10 2.23 -10.44
N ALA A 385 12.67 2.60 -9.27
CA ALA A 385 12.90 1.68 -8.17
C ALA A 385 11.59 1.06 -7.63
N VAL A 386 10.50 1.82 -7.61
CA VAL A 386 9.21 1.36 -7.06
C VAL A 386 8.69 0.10 -7.74
N TYR A 387 8.99 -0.12 -9.01
CA TYR A 387 8.50 -1.27 -9.78
C TYR A 387 9.28 -2.57 -9.53
N THR A 388 10.54 -2.49 -9.10
CA THR A 388 11.48 -3.61 -9.15
C THR A 388 12.32 -3.80 -7.91
N ASP A 389 12.32 -2.87 -6.95
CA ASP A 389 13.12 -3.01 -5.74
C ASP A 389 12.62 -4.22 -4.91
N PRO A 390 13.49 -5.23 -4.65
CA PRO A 390 13.12 -6.45 -3.95
C PRO A 390 12.54 -6.24 -2.56
N LYS A 391 12.90 -5.15 -1.88
CA LYS A 391 12.36 -4.85 -0.55
C LYS A 391 10.85 -4.62 -0.53
N TRP A 392 10.25 -4.28 -1.68
CA TRP A 392 8.80 -4.13 -1.84
C TRP A 392 8.15 -5.24 -2.63
N SER A 393 8.91 -6.26 -3.08
CA SER A 393 8.39 -7.37 -3.89
C SER A 393 7.67 -8.41 -3.05
N ASP A 394 6.87 -9.24 -3.71
CA ASP A 394 6.17 -10.36 -3.12
C ASP A 394 7.16 -11.39 -2.51
N PRO A 395 7.14 -11.62 -1.18
CA PRO A 395 8.02 -12.58 -0.54
C PRO A 395 7.58 -14.05 -0.75
N PHE A 396 6.35 -14.30 -1.20
CA PHE A 396 5.81 -15.64 -1.47
C PHE A 396 6.10 -16.11 -2.89
N SER A 397 6.48 -15.20 -3.80
CA SER A 397 6.92 -15.59 -5.13
C SER A 397 8.34 -16.13 -5.04
N SER A 398 8.51 -17.45 -5.25
CA SER A 398 9.85 -18.02 -5.44
C SER A 398 10.53 -17.32 -6.61
N PRO A 399 11.84 -16.98 -6.50
CA PRO A 399 12.59 -16.40 -7.61
C PRO A 399 12.71 -17.34 -8.81
#